data_5a4a2fca4274398fd2577b984fa26905
#
_entry.id   5a4a2fca4274398fd2577b984fa26905
#
_cell.length_a   1.000
_cell.length_b   1.000
_cell.length_c   1.000
_cell.angle_alpha   90.00
_cell.angle_beta   90.00
_cell.angle_gamma   90.00
#
_symmetry.space_group_name_H-M   'P 1'
#
loop_
_entity.id
_entity.type
_entity.pdbx_description
1 polymer ?
#
loop_
_entity_poly.entity_id
_entity_poly.type
_entity_poly.pdbx_seq_one_letter_code
_entity_poly.pdbx_strand_id
1 'polypeptide(L)'
;MNALTAALKEELNVEMISLGGLQVPESVVVSWGIMLFLVIVSILLTRNLKVDHISRRQAILELVVTTIDSFFTGLLGEQGRRYVPYLMTVALYIACANLIGVFGIKPPTKDLNVTAALALMSICLIEYSGIHARGGKGFLKSLTAPTPIMTPMNILEIAIRPTSLCMRLFGNVLGAFVIMELIKLVVPVFVPAIFSLYLDLFDGLIQTYVFVFLTSLFMKESIGGEE
;
A
#
# COMPACT_ATOMS: atom_id res chain seq x y z
N MET A 1 3.50 -14.21 -30.07
CA MET A 1 2.48 -13.23 -29.66
C MET A 1 1.27 -13.90 -29.00
N ASN A 2 0.73 -15.02 -29.54
CA ASN A 2 -0.41 -15.71 -28.97
C ASN A 2 -0.17 -16.37 -27.59
N ALA A 3 1.05 -16.87 -27.31
CA ALA A 3 1.40 -17.48 -26.03
C ALA A 3 1.45 -16.43 -24.87
N LEU A 4 2.03 -15.27 -25.13
CA LEU A 4 2.07 -14.18 -24.15
C LEU A 4 0.69 -13.60 -23.85
N THR A 5 -0.16 -13.44 -24.87
CA THR A 5 -1.54 -12.98 -24.68
C THR A 5 -2.41 -13.99 -23.97
N ALA A 6 -2.16 -15.28 -24.13
CA ALA A 6 -2.84 -16.33 -23.39
C ALA A 6 -2.42 -16.33 -21.91
N ALA A 7 -1.11 -16.28 -21.63
CA ALA A 7 -0.56 -16.20 -20.28
C ALA A 7 -1.04 -14.94 -19.54
N LEU A 8 -1.05 -13.78 -20.22
CA LEU A 8 -1.60 -12.53 -19.67
C LEU A 8 -3.10 -12.64 -19.35
N LYS A 9 -3.89 -13.28 -20.22
CA LYS A 9 -5.32 -13.48 -19.97
C LYS A 9 -5.57 -14.40 -18.79
N GLU A 10 -4.80 -15.48 -18.69
CA GLU A 10 -4.91 -16.45 -17.59
C GLU A 10 -4.54 -15.81 -16.25
N GLU A 11 -3.50 -15.00 -16.23
CA GLU A 11 -3.01 -14.34 -15.03
C GLU A 11 -3.86 -13.14 -14.60
N LEU A 12 -4.45 -12.40 -15.53
CA LEU A 12 -5.40 -11.33 -15.25
C LEU A 12 -6.79 -11.86 -14.90
N ASN A 13 -7.05 -13.15 -15.17
CA ASN A 13 -8.30 -13.77 -14.78
C ASN A 13 -8.29 -14.03 -13.28
N VAL A 14 -9.19 -13.37 -12.57
CA VAL A 14 -9.33 -13.53 -11.12
C VAL A 14 -10.00 -14.87 -10.85
N GLU A 15 -9.25 -15.81 -10.28
CA GLU A 15 -9.81 -17.11 -9.85
C GLU A 15 -10.82 -16.89 -8.74
N MET A 16 -12.00 -17.49 -8.88
CA MET A 16 -13.08 -17.41 -7.90
C MET A 16 -13.06 -18.65 -7.01
N ILE A 17 -12.98 -18.46 -5.71
CA ILE A 17 -13.05 -19.54 -4.70
C ILE A 17 -14.47 -19.57 -4.13
N SER A 18 -15.10 -20.74 -4.15
CA SER A 18 -16.43 -20.91 -3.55
C SER A 18 -16.30 -21.14 -2.04
N LEU A 19 -16.62 -20.13 -1.25
CA LEU A 19 -16.71 -20.21 0.21
C LEU A 19 -18.19 -20.24 0.63
N GLY A 20 -18.71 -21.43 0.94
CA GLY A 20 -20.07 -21.57 1.50
C GLY A 20 -21.21 -21.04 0.62
N GLY A 21 -21.06 -21.06 -0.73
CA GLY A 21 -22.06 -20.59 -1.68
C GLY A 21 -21.84 -19.14 -2.19
N LEU A 22 -20.84 -18.44 -1.66
CA LEU A 22 -20.38 -17.14 -2.19
C LEU A 22 -19.12 -17.36 -3.02
N GLN A 23 -19.09 -16.77 -4.22
CA GLN A 23 -17.88 -16.74 -5.05
C GLN A 23 -17.04 -15.52 -4.62
N VAL A 24 -15.88 -15.79 -4.00
CA VAL A 24 -14.95 -14.77 -3.53
C VAL A 24 -13.67 -14.82 -4.35
N PRO A 25 -13.15 -13.68 -4.83
CA PRO A 25 -11.86 -13.63 -5.51
C PRO A 25 -10.73 -14.19 -4.64
N GLU A 26 -9.80 -14.94 -5.22
CA GLU A 26 -8.62 -15.47 -4.53
C GLU A 26 -7.83 -14.34 -3.85
N SER A 27 -7.68 -13.20 -4.51
CA SER A 27 -7.00 -12.00 -3.99
C SER A 27 -7.56 -11.51 -2.65
N VAL A 28 -8.89 -11.59 -2.46
CA VAL A 28 -9.56 -11.21 -1.21
C VAL A 28 -9.27 -12.23 -0.11
N VAL A 29 -9.26 -13.51 -0.42
CA VAL A 29 -8.95 -14.58 0.55
C VAL A 29 -7.50 -14.47 1.02
N VAL A 30 -6.57 -14.21 0.11
CA VAL A 30 -5.15 -13.96 0.44
C VAL A 30 -5.03 -12.68 1.29
N SER A 31 -5.75 -11.62 0.96
CA SER A 31 -5.78 -10.39 1.78
C SER A 31 -6.25 -10.65 3.20
N TRP A 32 -7.29 -11.45 3.39
CA TRP A 32 -7.77 -11.85 4.72
C TRP A 32 -6.71 -12.67 5.47
N GLY A 33 -6.02 -13.57 4.76
CA GLY A 33 -4.91 -14.35 5.32
C GLY A 33 -3.78 -13.46 5.82
N ILE A 34 -3.37 -12.46 5.03
CA ILE A 34 -2.34 -11.48 5.42
C ILE A 34 -2.79 -10.66 6.64
N MET A 35 -4.02 -10.16 6.65
CA MET A 35 -4.54 -9.41 7.79
C MET A 35 -4.56 -10.25 9.07
N LEU A 36 -5.04 -11.49 8.99
CA LEU A 36 -5.04 -12.41 10.12
C LEU A 36 -3.62 -12.70 10.61
N PHE A 37 -2.70 -12.95 9.68
CA PHE A 37 -1.29 -13.16 10.00
C PHE A 37 -0.69 -11.96 10.75
N LEU A 38 -0.89 -10.73 10.24
CA LEU A 38 -0.41 -9.51 10.89
C LEU A 38 -0.99 -9.32 12.29
N VAL A 39 -2.27 -9.60 12.49
CA VAL A 39 -2.92 -9.53 13.81
C VAL A 39 -2.31 -10.55 14.76
N ILE A 40 -2.14 -11.79 14.33
CA ILE A 40 -1.53 -12.84 15.17
C ILE A 40 -0.09 -12.46 15.54
N VAL A 41 0.71 -12.04 14.56
CA VAL A 41 2.10 -11.61 14.79
C VAL A 41 2.16 -10.42 15.74
N SER A 42 1.29 -9.43 15.59
CA SER A 42 1.22 -8.28 16.49
C SER A 42 0.89 -8.70 17.92
N ILE A 43 -0.10 -9.58 18.12
CA ILE A 43 -0.46 -10.11 19.44
C ILE A 43 0.71 -10.89 20.06
N LEU A 44 1.38 -11.73 19.28
CA LEU A 44 2.51 -12.53 19.76
C LEU A 44 3.71 -11.66 20.14
N LEU A 45 4.00 -10.61 19.35
CA LEU A 45 5.11 -9.69 19.60
C LEU A 45 4.85 -8.76 20.79
N THR A 46 3.60 -8.33 20.98
CA THR A 46 3.23 -7.42 22.07
C THR A 46 2.90 -8.16 23.38
N ARG A 47 2.80 -9.48 23.33
CA ARG A 47 2.55 -10.30 24.52
C ARG A 47 3.78 -10.27 25.45
N ASN A 48 3.55 -9.98 26.74
CA ASN A 48 4.57 -9.96 27.81
C ASN A 48 5.61 -8.82 27.67
N LEU A 49 5.21 -7.64 27.20
CA LEU A 49 6.04 -6.45 27.30
C LEU A 49 6.21 -6.06 28.78
N LYS A 50 7.46 -5.79 29.19
CA LYS A 50 7.83 -5.42 30.58
C LYS A 50 8.46 -4.04 30.59
N VAL A 51 8.17 -3.27 31.63
CA VAL A 51 8.80 -1.95 31.83
C VAL A 51 10.20 -2.12 32.43
N ASP A 52 10.36 -3.07 33.38
CA ASP A 52 11.65 -3.40 33.96
C ASP A 52 12.21 -4.69 33.32
N HIS A 53 13.52 -4.75 33.13
CA HIS A 53 14.22 -5.86 32.46
C HIS A 53 13.77 -6.14 31.04
N ILE A 54 13.96 -5.11 30.17
CA ILE A 54 13.61 -5.18 28.74
C ILE A 54 14.33 -6.34 28.05
N SER A 55 13.58 -7.24 27.44
CA SER A 55 14.13 -8.35 26.66
C SER A 55 14.71 -7.84 25.33
N ARG A 56 15.71 -8.55 24.77
CA ARG A 56 16.27 -8.20 23.45
C ARG A 56 15.20 -8.14 22.35
N ARG A 57 14.17 -8.99 22.42
CA ARG A 57 13.03 -8.99 21.49
C ARG A 57 12.24 -7.68 21.56
N GLN A 58 11.95 -7.23 22.77
CA GLN A 58 11.23 -5.98 23.02
C GLN A 58 12.04 -4.77 22.55
N ALA A 59 13.35 -4.75 22.84
CA ALA A 59 14.22 -3.65 22.39
C ALA A 59 14.27 -3.52 20.87
N ILE A 60 14.33 -4.65 20.12
CA ILE A 60 14.28 -4.64 18.66
C ILE A 60 12.91 -4.15 18.17
N LEU A 61 11.81 -4.64 18.77
CA LEU A 61 10.47 -4.22 18.39
C LEU A 61 10.25 -2.72 18.63
N GLU A 62 10.65 -2.22 19.80
CA GLU A 62 10.59 -0.80 20.14
C GLU A 62 11.44 0.05 19.18
N LEU A 63 12.65 -0.40 18.85
CA LEU A 63 13.50 0.27 17.88
C LEU A 63 12.82 0.39 16.51
N VAL A 64 12.26 -0.71 15.99
CA VAL A 64 11.58 -0.73 14.69
C VAL A 64 10.35 0.18 14.71
N VAL A 65 9.48 0.03 15.72
CA VAL A 65 8.25 0.83 15.83
C VAL A 65 8.59 2.31 15.98
N THR A 66 9.54 2.65 16.86
CA THR A 66 9.95 4.06 17.10
C THR A 66 10.59 4.67 15.84
N THR A 67 11.39 3.90 15.10
CA THR A 67 12.00 4.39 13.85
C THR A 67 10.94 4.72 12.82
N ILE A 68 9.97 3.83 12.62
CA ILE A 68 8.86 4.04 11.68
C ILE A 68 7.96 5.20 12.15
N ASP A 69 7.62 5.26 13.44
CA ASP A 69 6.83 6.34 14.04
C ASP A 69 7.51 7.70 13.84
N SER A 70 8.82 7.77 14.12
CA SER A 70 9.62 8.99 13.94
C SER A 70 9.68 9.43 12.48
N PHE A 71 9.81 8.48 11.56
CA PHE A 71 9.79 8.75 10.12
C PHE A 71 8.47 9.38 9.69
N PHE A 72 7.32 8.78 10.04
CA PHE A 72 6.02 9.32 9.67
C PHE A 72 5.68 10.62 10.41
N THR A 73 6.05 10.74 11.67
CA THR A 73 5.86 11.97 12.44
C THR A 73 6.69 13.11 11.84
N GLY A 74 7.91 12.84 11.38
CA GLY A 74 8.74 13.81 10.67
C GLY A 74 8.14 14.26 9.33
N LEU A 75 7.46 13.36 8.62
CA LEU A 75 6.77 13.69 7.36
C LEU A 75 5.49 14.50 7.57
N LEU A 76 4.65 14.07 8.52
CA LEU A 76 3.30 14.62 8.74
C LEU A 76 3.30 15.86 9.64
N GLY A 77 4.34 16.04 10.45
CA GLY A 77 4.36 17.03 11.52
C GLY A 77 3.44 16.64 12.70
N GLU A 78 3.42 17.48 13.73
CA GLU A 78 2.66 17.22 14.97
C GLU A 78 1.14 17.11 14.72
N GLN A 79 0.59 17.88 13.78
CA GLN A 79 -0.82 17.86 13.44
C GLN A 79 -1.28 16.54 12.82
N GLY A 80 -0.37 15.87 12.10
CA GLY A 80 -0.64 14.60 11.44
C GLY A 80 -0.34 13.36 12.28
N ARG A 81 0.27 13.51 13.46
CA ARG A 81 0.72 12.39 14.31
C ARG A 81 -0.38 11.37 14.63
N ARG A 82 -1.61 11.81 14.77
CA ARG A 82 -2.76 10.91 15.02
C ARG A 82 -3.01 9.89 13.90
N TYR A 83 -2.52 10.15 12.69
CA TYR A 83 -2.70 9.27 11.52
C TYR A 83 -1.53 8.30 11.31
N VAL A 84 -0.43 8.45 12.06
CA VAL A 84 0.76 7.60 11.96
C VAL A 84 0.44 6.12 12.17
N PRO A 85 -0.36 5.70 13.17
CA PRO A 85 -0.68 4.28 13.36
C PRO A 85 -1.39 3.65 12.15
N TYR A 86 -2.25 4.43 11.47
CA TYR A 86 -2.89 3.97 10.23
C TYR A 86 -1.87 3.77 9.12
N LEU A 87 -0.99 4.74 8.89
CA LEU A 87 0.04 4.65 7.85
C LEU A 87 0.99 3.48 8.09
N MET A 88 1.37 3.23 9.35
CA MET A 88 2.16 2.07 9.74
C MET A 88 1.44 0.76 9.40
N THR A 89 0.15 0.67 9.70
CA THR A 89 -0.66 -0.53 9.41
C THR A 89 -0.76 -0.78 7.92
N VAL A 90 -1.02 0.26 7.12
CA VAL A 90 -1.08 0.17 5.65
C VAL A 90 0.28 -0.20 5.07
N ALA A 91 1.37 0.39 5.59
CA ALA A 91 2.73 0.05 5.19
C ALA A 91 3.04 -1.44 5.41
N LEU A 92 2.74 -1.97 6.60
CA LEU A 92 2.93 -3.37 6.93
C LEU A 92 2.07 -4.29 6.05
N TYR A 93 0.81 -3.92 5.82
CA TYR A 93 -0.06 -4.70 4.95
C TYR A 93 0.46 -4.76 3.51
N ILE A 94 0.81 -3.61 2.91
CA ILE A 94 1.32 -3.55 1.52
C ILE A 94 2.65 -4.28 1.42
N ALA A 95 3.55 -4.13 2.41
CA ALA A 95 4.82 -4.85 2.45
C ALA A 95 4.59 -6.37 2.43
N CYS A 96 3.73 -6.89 3.31
CA CYS A 96 3.40 -8.30 3.33
C CYS A 96 2.70 -8.77 2.05
N ALA A 97 1.78 -7.94 1.50
CA ALA A 97 1.05 -8.25 0.27
C ALA A 97 1.97 -8.33 -0.96
N ASN A 98 3.01 -7.51 -1.02
CA ASN A 98 3.98 -7.56 -2.11
C ASN A 98 5.02 -8.68 -1.89
N LEU A 99 5.47 -8.89 -0.64
CA LEU A 99 6.47 -9.92 -0.33
C LEU A 99 5.93 -11.34 -0.42
N ILE A 100 4.61 -11.54 -0.40
CA ILE A 100 4.02 -12.89 -0.46
C ILE A 100 4.32 -13.57 -1.79
N GLY A 101 4.62 -12.81 -2.86
CA GLY A 101 5.06 -13.30 -4.16
C GLY A 101 6.34 -14.15 -4.07
N VAL A 102 7.26 -13.82 -3.17
CA VAL A 102 8.49 -14.60 -2.91
C VAL A 102 8.18 -16.04 -2.49
N PHE A 103 7.05 -16.26 -1.83
CA PHE A 103 6.57 -17.59 -1.43
C PHE A 103 5.80 -18.33 -2.53
N GLY A 104 5.71 -17.77 -3.74
CA GLY A 104 4.99 -18.34 -4.85
C GLY A 104 3.45 -18.20 -4.77
N ILE A 105 2.95 -17.39 -3.86
CA ILE A 105 1.52 -17.08 -3.74
C ILE A 105 1.25 -15.82 -4.56
N LYS A 106 0.15 -15.81 -5.32
CA LYS A 106 -0.24 -14.66 -6.13
C LYS A 106 -0.48 -13.44 -5.22
N PRO A 107 0.28 -12.33 -5.38
CA PRO A 107 0.11 -11.16 -4.53
C PRO A 107 -1.28 -10.54 -4.76
N PRO A 108 -2.02 -10.17 -3.71
CA PRO A 108 -3.35 -9.57 -3.83
C PRO A 108 -3.30 -8.20 -4.54
N THR A 109 -2.17 -7.54 -4.53
CA THR A 109 -1.93 -6.27 -5.25
C THR A 109 -1.93 -6.41 -6.77
N LYS A 110 -1.96 -7.63 -7.30
CA LYS A 110 -2.17 -7.94 -8.72
C LYS A 110 -3.62 -7.72 -9.16
N ASP A 111 -4.57 -7.74 -8.23
CA ASP A 111 -5.98 -7.46 -8.51
C ASP A 111 -6.23 -5.94 -8.44
N LEU A 112 -6.72 -5.39 -9.56
CA LEU A 112 -7.07 -3.97 -9.65
C LEU A 112 -8.10 -3.55 -8.59
N ASN A 113 -9.04 -4.42 -8.23
CA ASN A 113 -10.05 -4.11 -7.22
C ASN A 113 -9.42 -3.91 -5.83
N VAL A 114 -8.43 -4.72 -5.48
CA VAL A 114 -7.72 -4.60 -4.19
C VAL A 114 -6.89 -3.31 -4.16
N THR A 115 -6.15 -3.02 -5.23
CA THR A 115 -5.34 -1.79 -5.31
C THR A 115 -6.22 -0.53 -5.37
N ALA A 116 -7.36 -0.60 -6.07
CA ALA A 116 -8.34 0.48 -6.09
C ALA A 116 -8.97 0.71 -4.70
N ALA A 117 -9.31 -0.36 -3.98
CA ALA A 117 -9.83 -0.26 -2.62
C ALA A 117 -8.82 0.39 -1.66
N LEU A 118 -7.53 0.01 -1.73
CA LEU A 118 -6.47 0.62 -0.95
C LEU A 118 -6.28 2.11 -1.27
N ALA A 119 -6.30 2.46 -2.56
CA ALA A 119 -6.20 3.84 -2.99
C ALA A 119 -7.40 4.69 -2.54
N LEU A 120 -8.63 4.16 -2.68
CA LEU A 120 -9.85 4.82 -2.21
C LEU A 120 -9.86 5.00 -0.69
N MET A 121 -9.43 4.00 0.07
CA MET A 121 -9.31 4.12 1.52
C MET A 121 -8.31 5.20 1.91
N SER A 122 -7.17 5.27 1.21
CA SER A 122 -6.15 6.29 1.46
C SER A 122 -6.65 7.69 1.14
N ILE A 123 -7.36 7.90 0.01
CA ILE A 123 -7.89 9.22 -0.32
C ILE A 123 -8.99 9.66 0.65
N CYS A 124 -9.88 8.75 1.05
CA CYS A 124 -10.90 9.05 2.06
C CYS A 124 -10.26 9.55 3.37
N LEU A 125 -9.13 8.97 3.76
CA LEU A 125 -8.41 9.41 4.95
C LEU A 125 -7.69 10.75 4.74
N ILE A 126 -7.09 10.98 3.56
CA ILE A 126 -6.45 12.24 3.20
C ILE A 126 -7.48 13.38 3.26
N GLU A 127 -8.63 13.21 2.61
CA GLU A 127 -9.69 14.21 2.60
C GLU A 127 -10.29 14.42 4.00
N TYR A 128 -10.52 13.33 4.75
CA TYR A 128 -10.98 13.40 6.15
C TYR A 128 -9.99 14.19 7.01
N SER A 129 -8.68 13.97 6.85
CA SER A 129 -7.65 14.67 7.61
C SER A 129 -7.66 16.18 7.32
N GLY A 130 -7.85 16.56 6.06
CA GLY A 130 -7.96 17.97 5.65
C GLY A 130 -9.21 18.64 6.18
N ILE A 131 -10.37 17.97 6.11
CA ILE A 131 -11.62 18.48 6.66
C ILE A 131 -11.51 18.64 8.18
N HIS A 132 -10.87 17.69 8.86
CA HIS A 132 -10.71 17.73 10.31
C HIS A 132 -9.75 18.84 10.78
N ALA A 133 -8.67 19.08 10.03
CA ALA A 133 -7.66 20.09 10.38
C ALA A 133 -8.12 21.52 10.08
N ARG A 134 -8.73 21.73 8.91
CA ARG A 134 -9.14 23.08 8.44
C ARG A 134 -10.60 23.43 8.73
N GLY A 135 -11.39 22.44 9.15
CA GLY A 135 -12.87 22.57 9.24
C GLY A 135 -13.51 22.57 7.86
N GLY A 136 -14.81 22.21 7.78
CA GLY A 136 -15.49 22.05 6.48
C GLY A 136 -15.50 23.32 5.61
N LYS A 137 -15.66 24.51 6.22
CA LYS A 137 -15.60 25.79 5.51
C LYS A 137 -14.19 26.13 5.04
N GLY A 138 -13.16 25.83 5.87
CA GLY A 138 -11.76 26.02 5.52
C GLY A 138 -11.32 25.12 4.37
N PHE A 139 -11.77 23.87 4.36
CA PHE A 139 -11.52 22.91 3.30
C PHE A 139 -12.13 23.37 1.96
N LEU A 140 -13.41 23.82 1.95
CA LEU A 140 -14.02 24.37 0.73
C LEU A 140 -13.30 25.63 0.23
N LYS A 141 -12.83 26.48 1.15
CA LYS A 141 -12.04 27.65 0.80
C LYS A 141 -10.66 27.26 0.23
N SER A 142 -10.02 26.20 0.73
CA SER A 142 -8.75 25.72 0.20
C SER A 142 -8.87 25.19 -1.24
N LEU A 143 -10.01 24.63 -1.62
CA LEU A 143 -10.27 24.22 -3.01
C LEU A 143 -10.33 25.42 -3.98
N THR A 144 -10.67 26.62 -3.48
CA THR A 144 -10.73 27.85 -4.30
C THR A 144 -9.47 28.72 -4.18
N ALA A 145 -8.52 28.32 -3.34
CA ALA A 145 -7.26 29.05 -3.16
C ALA A 145 -6.22 28.63 -4.22
N PRO A 146 -5.27 29.50 -4.61
CA PRO A 146 -5.19 30.93 -4.30
C PRO A 146 -6.16 31.79 -5.12
N THR A 147 -6.68 31.26 -6.25
CA THR A 147 -7.61 31.96 -7.12
C THR A 147 -8.79 31.05 -7.53
N PRO A 148 -10.02 31.58 -7.70
CA PRO A 148 -11.18 30.78 -8.12
C PRO A 148 -10.99 30.02 -9.43
N ILE A 149 -10.08 30.47 -10.32
CA ILE A 149 -9.76 29.84 -11.58
C ILE A 149 -9.07 28.46 -11.36
N MET A 150 -8.41 28.25 -10.22
CA MET A 150 -7.75 26.98 -9.90
C MET A 150 -8.69 25.92 -9.33
N THR A 151 -9.93 26.28 -9.02
CA THR A 151 -10.92 25.34 -8.45
C THR A 151 -11.09 24.06 -9.29
N PRO A 152 -11.25 24.10 -10.62
CA PRO A 152 -11.39 22.87 -11.40
C PRO A 152 -10.13 22.01 -11.37
N MET A 153 -8.94 22.62 -11.25
CA MET A 153 -7.68 21.91 -11.15
C MET A 153 -7.54 21.21 -9.79
N ASN A 154 -7.89 21.87 -8.71
CA ASN A 154 -7.84 21.30 -7.35
C ASN A 154 -8.85 20.14 -7.22
N ILE A 155 -10.05 20.26 -7.81
CA ILE A 155 -11.04 19.17 -7.84
C ILE A 155 -10.52 17.98 -8.67
N LEU A 156 -9.90 18.25 -9.82
CA LEU A 156 -9.31 17.20 -10.67
C LEU A 156 -8.20 16.46 -9.90
N GLU A 157 -7.42 17.16 -9.11
CA GLU A 157 -6.34 16.60 -8.31
C GLU A 157 -6.83 15.59 -7.28
N ILE A 158 -7.98 15.82 -6.63
CA ILE A 158 -8.63 14.86 -5.72
C ILE A 158 -8.92 13.53 -6.43
N ALA A 159 -9.27 13.55 -7.72
CA ALA A 159 -9.52 12.34 -8.51
C ALA A 159 -8.21 11.71 -9.04
N ILE A 160 -7.22 12.52 -9.38
CA ILE A 160 -5.93 12.04 -9.91
C ILE A 160 -5.10 11.34 -8.84
N ARG A 161 -5.09 11.84 -7.60
CA ARG A 161 -4.32 11.27 -6.49
C ARG A 161 -4.60 9.77 -6.28
N PRO A 162 -5.86 9.33 -6.05
CA PRO A 162 -6.15 7.90 -5.88
C PRO A 162 -5.89 7.09 -7.14
N THR A 163 -6.20 7.64 -8.31
CA THR A 163 -5.96 6.97 -9.58
C THR A 163 -4.47 6.71 -9.78
N SER A 164 -3.61 7.69 -9.50
CA SER A 164 -2.15 7.56 -9.59
C SER A 164 -1.61 6.52 -8.61
N LEU A 165 -2.08 6.52 -7.35
CA LEU A 165 -1.69 5.53 -6.34
C LEU A 165 -2.10 4.11 -6.73
N CYS A 166 -3.35 3.93 -7.20
CA CYS A 166 -3.89 2.66 -7.66
C CYS A 166 -3.09 2.12 -8.86
N MET A 167 -2.93 2.94 -9.91
CA MET A 167 -2.27 2.53 -11.15
C MET A 167 -0.78 2.26 -10.94
N ARG A 168 -0.14 2.95 -10.01
CA ARG A 168 1.26 2.69 -9.66
C ARG A 168 1.43 1.34 -8.98
N LEU A 169 0.60 1.03 -7.97
CA LEU A 169 0.65 -0.24 -7.26
C LEU A 169 0.34 -1.41 -8.20
N PHE A 170 -0.74 -1.31 -8.96
CA PHE A 170 -1.14 -2.31 -9.95
C PHE A 170 -0.14 -2.44 -11.10
N GLY A 171 0.31 -1.31 -11.65
CA GLY A 171 1.19 -1.27 -12.82
C GLY A 171 2.56 -1.87 -12.58
N ASN A 172 3.14 -1.68 -11.38
CA ASN A 172 4.44 -2.28 -11.03
C ASN A 172 4.32 -3.80 -10.95
N VAL A 173 3.28 -4.32 -10.28
CA VAL A 173 3.05 -5.77 -10.16
C VAL A 173 2.77 -6.39 -11.54
N LEU A 174 1.95 -5.74 -12.37
CA LEU A 174 1.68 -6.20 -13.73
C LEU A 174 2.94 -6.14 -14.61
N GLY A 175 3.72 -5.05 -14.50
CA GLY A 175 4.98 -4.88 -15.23
C GLY A 175 6.01 -5.96 -14.87
N ALA A 176 6.20 -6.23 -13.58
CA ALA A 176 7.07 -7.30 -13.09
C ALA A 176 6.64 -8.66 -13.65
N PHE A 177 5.34 -8.94 -13.66
CA PHE A 177 4.80 -10.18 -14.23
C PHE A 177 5.10 -10.30 -15.73
N VAL A 178 4.82 -9.25 -16.53
CA VAL A 178 5.08 -9.27 -17.99
C VAL A 178 6.55 -9.49 -18.28
N ILE A 179 7.44 -8.80 -17.55
CA ILE A 179 8.89 -8.97 -17.70
C ILE A 179 9.30 -10.41 -17.36
N MET A 180 8.75 -10.98 -16.29
CA MET A 180 9.04 -12.34 -15.86
C MET A 180 8.63 -13.36 -16.93
N GLU A 181 7.44 -13.23 -17.51
CA GLU A 181 6.97 -14.12 -18.58
C GLU A 181 7.85 -14.02 -19.84
N LEU A 182 8.29 -12.80 -20.20
CA LEU A 182 9.22 -12.61 -21.30
C LEU A 182 10.58 -13.28 -21.04
N ILE A 183 11.12 -13.18 -19.83
CA ILE A 183 12.39 -13.80 -19.46
C ILE A 183 12.27 -15.32 -19.50
N LYS A 184 11.18 -15.90 -19.01
CA LYS A 184 10.93 -17.36 -19.06
C LYS A 184 10.92 -17.90 -20.48
N LEU A 185 10.46 -17.12 -21.46
CA LEU A 185 10.47 -17.51 -22.88
C LEU A 185 11.88 -17.61 -23.47
N VAL A 186 12.84 -16.83 -22.94
CA VAL A 186 14.21 -16.77 -23.46
C VAL A 186 15.14 -17.73 -22.69
N VAL A 187 15.06 -17.73 -21.36
CA VAL A 187 15.90 -18.57 -20.49
C VAL A 187 15.04 -19.15 -19.35
N PRO A 188 14.63 -20.41 -19.45
CA PRO A 188 13.50 -20.91 -18.65
C PRO A 188 13.79 -21.19 -17.16
N VAL A 189 15.06 -21.28 -16.70
CA VAL A 189 15.31 -21.81 -15.34
C VAL A 189 16.12 -20.90 -14.44
N PHE A 190 17.30 -20.43 -14.83
CA PHE A 190 18.24 -19.78 -13.91
C PHE A 190 18.00 -18.26 -13.78
N VAL A 191 17.79 -17.61 -14.90
CA VAL A 191 17.61 -16.15 -14.96
C VAL A 191 16.29 -15.70 -14.32
N PRO A 192 15.14 -16.37 -14.56
CA PRO A 192 13.88 -16.01 -13.91
C PRO A 192 13.95 -16.06 -12.39
N ALA A 193 14.66 -17.03 -11.79
CA ALA A 193 14.74 -17.16 -10.33
C ALA A 193 15.44 -15.96 -9.67
N ILE A 194 16.52 -15.45 -10.29
CA ILE A 194 17.24 -14.27 -9.80
C ILE A 194 16.39 -13.00 -9.96
N PHE A 195 15.74 -12.87 -11.13
CA PHE A 195 14.88 -11.71 -11.40
C PHE A 195 13.60 -11.71 -10.55
N SER A 196 13.02 -12.88 -10.26
CA SER A 196 11.88 -13.01 -9.35
C SER A 196 12.25 -12.51 -7.97
N LEU A 197 13.37 -12.95 -7.42
CA LEU A 197 13.82 -12.48 -6.11
C LEU A 197 14.02 -10.96 -6.09
N TYR A 198 14.61 -10.39 -7.15
CA TYR A 198 14.81 -8.95 -7.27
C TYR A 198 13.47 -8.20 -7.39
N LEU A 199 12.59 -8.62 -8.30
CA LEU A 199 11.31 -7.94 -8.55
C LEU A 199 10.35 -8.09 -7.35
N ASP A 200 10.23 -9.29 -6.78
CA ASP A 200 9.28 -9.52 -5.69
C ASP A 200 9.76 -8.89 -4.38
N LEU A 201 11.07 -8.94 -4.07
CA LEU A 201 11.60 -8.42 -2.83
C LEU A 201 11.87 -6.91 -2.92
N PHE A 202 12.67 -6.50 -3.90
CA PHE A 202 13.19 -5.13 -3.97
C PHE A 202 12.14 -4.15 -4.48
N ASP A 203 11.48 -4.48 -5.60
CA ASP A 203 10.40 -3.64 -6.14
C ASP A 203 9.20 -3.60 -5.18
N GLY A 204 8.84 -4.73 -4.56
CA GLY A 204 7.78 -4.79 -3.57
C GLY A 204 8.00 -3.90 -2.35
N LEU A 205 9.25 -3.82 -1.84
CA LEU A 205 9.60 -2.93 -0.73
C LEU A 205 9.62 -1.47 -1.15
N ILE A 206 10.22 -1.15 -2.31
CA ILE A 206 10.22 0.22 -2.85
C ILE A 206 8.79 0.69 -3.08
N GLN A 207 7.94 -0.15 -3.66
CA GLN A 207 6.55 0.19 -3.93
C GLN A 207 5.76 0.48 -2.64
N THR A 208 5.99 -0.32 -1.59
CA THR A 208 5.43 -0.07 -0.27
C THR A 208 5.83 1.30 0.27
N TYR A 209 7.13 1.58 0.23
CA TYR A 209 7.68 2.87 0.65
C TYR A 209 7.06 4.05 -0.12
N VAL A 210 7.05 3.96 -1.46
CA VAL A 210 6.54 5.01 -2.34
C VAL A 210 5.05 5.26 -2.11
N PHE A 211 4.24 4.20 -1.97
CA PHE A 211 2.80 4.34 -1.71
C PHE A 211 2.54 5.09 -0.42
N VAL A 212 3.17 4.68 0.67
CA VAL A 212 2.93 5.26 1.99
C VAL A 212 3.54 6.66 2.12
N PHE A 213 4.71 6.87 1.51
CA PHE A 213 5.35 8.19 1.45
C PHE A 213 4.47 9.22 0.73
N LEU A 214 3.93 8.87 -0.45
CA LEU A 214 3.03 9.75 -1.19
C LEU A 214 1.70 9.99 -0.46
N THR A 215 1.14 8.95 0.16
CA THR A 215 -0.05 9.10 0.99
C THR A 215 0.21 10.08 2.15
N SER A 216 1.38 9.98 2.79
CA SER A 216 1.79 10.91 3.86
C SER A 216 1.99 12.32 3.34
N LEU A 217 2.59 12.49 2.16
CA LEU A 217 2.80 13.79 1.53
C LEU A 217 1.46 14.47 1.19
N PHE A 218 0.54 13.75 0.57
CA PHE A 218 -0.80 14.26 0.25
C PHE A 218 -1.59 14.59 1.51
N MET A 219 -1.43 13.80 2.56
CA MET A 219 -2.07 14.06 3.85
C MET A 219 -1.52 15.34 4.49
N LYS A 220 -0.19 15.54 4.48
CA LYS A 220 0.46 16.76 4.97
C LYS A 220 -0.07 18.00 4.25
N GLU A 221 -0.14 17.93 2.93
CA GLU A 221 -0.68 19.01 2.09
C GLU A 221 -2.15 19.31 2.41
N SER A 222 -2.97 18.25 2.58
CA SER A 222 -4.39 18.38 2.92
C SER A 222 -4.60 18.99 4.33
N ILE A 223 -3.75 18.67 5.29
CA ILE A 223 -3.80 19.23 6.66
C ILE A 223 -3.43 20.73 6.67
N GLY A 224 -2.68 21.21 5.71
CA GLY A 224 -2.29 22.62 5.63
C GLY A 224 -0.83 22.87 6.02
N GLY A 225 0.05 21.91 5.78
CA GLY A 225 1.48 22.04 5.91
C GLY A 225 2.09 22.85 4.76
N GLU A 226 1.65 24.09 4.57
CA GLU A 226 2.43 25.11 3.86
C GLU A 226 3.16 25.94 4.92
N GLU A 227 4.45 25.66 5.05
CA GLU A 227 5.50 26.62 5.33
C GLU A 227 6.81 26.11 4.75
#